data_4b12754329cd75a56a9f7c089156448a
#
_entry.id   4b12754329cd75a56a9f7c089156448a
#
_cell.length_a   1.000
_cell.length_b   1.000
_cell.length_c   1.000
_cell.angle_alpha   90.00
_cell.angle_beta   90.00
_cell.angle_gamma   90.00
#
_symmetry.space_group_name_H-M   'P 1'
#
loop_
_entity.id
_entity.type
_entity.pdbx_description
1 polymer ?
#
loop_
_entity_poly.entity_id
_entity_poly.type
_entity_poly.pdbx_seq_one_letter_code
_entity_poly.pdbx_strand_id
1 'polypeptide(L)'
;TRSSTFKLHVKKQKDIDSMSNGIIEDFIKNIEKSYIFLPSFVQYDKKKLYIGKAEEILSKFEDGTIDLICTSPPYGDNSTTVTYGQYSMLPLFWIDRTDLGEFEEQLIANYSSIDSNSLGGSQRVRSSFESSVLNDFLSRIDDKKQDKVKNFVLDYLNVMTELVRI
;
A
#
# COMPACT_ATOMS: atom_id res chain seq x y z
N THR A 1 -16.52 -7.64 14.34
CA THR A 1 -17.11 -6.71 13.35
C THR A 1 -17.85 -7.50 12.30
N ARG A 2 -19.18 -7.36 12.31
CA ARG A 2 -20.06 -8.01 11.32
C ARG A 2 -20.48 -6.99 10.24
N SER A 3 -19.52 -6.35 9.60
CA SER A 3 -19.86 -5.54 8.44
C SER A 3 -19.33 -6.23 7.20
N SER A 4 -20.17 -6.42 6.22
CA SER A 4 -19.81 -6.93 4.89
C SER A 4 -19.02 -5.89 4.08
N THR A 5 -18.61 -4.79 4.68
CA THR A 5 -17.89 -3.70 4.03
C THR A 5 -16.43 -3.71 4.50
N PHE A 6 -15.51 -3.57 3.56
CA PHE A 6 -14.07 -3.40 3.82
C PHE A 6 -13.75 -1.97 4.30
N LYS A 7 -14.63 -1.38 5.11
CA LYS A 7 -14.44 -0.03 5.65
C LYS A 7 -14.33 -0.08 7.17
N LEU A 8 -13.47 0.75 7.73
CA LEU A 8 -13.46 0.99 9.17
C LEU A 8 -14.69 1.79 9.55
N HIS A 9 -15.33 1.38 10.63
CA HIS A 9 -16.48 2.06 11.19
C HIS A 9 -16.15 2.58 12.58
N VAL A 10 -16.51 3.83 12.83
CA VAL A 10 -16.43 4.41 14.18
C VAL A 10 -17.50 3.73 15.06
N LYS A 11 -17.07 3.21 16.20
CA LYS A 11 -17.98 2.65 17.20
C LYS A 11 -18.87 3.74 17.78
N LYS A 12 -20.06 3.37 18.23
CA LYS A 12 -20.92 4.27 18.99
C LYS A 12 -20.26 4.58 20.34
N GLN A 13 -20.46 5.80 20.86
CA GLN A 13 -19.84 6.23 22.12
C GLN A 13 -20.11 5.26 23.26
N LYS A 14 -21.35 4.79 23.41
CA LYS A 14 -21.72 3.79 24.42
C LYS A 14 -20.92 2.49 24.36
N ASP A 15 -20.53 2.07 23.15
CA ASP A 15 -19.74 0.86 22.96
C ASP A 15 -18.27 1.12 23.31
N ILE A 16 -17.79 2.36 23.10
CA ILE A 16 -16.45 2.81 23.50
C ILE A 16 -16.38 2.88 25.03
N ASP A 17 -17.38 3.48 25.66
CA ASP A 17 -17.43 3.65 27.11
C ASP A 17 -17.49 2.30 27.87
N SER A 18 -18.05 1.28 27.23
CA SER A 18 -18.12 -0.08 27.78
C SER A 18 -16.90 -0.96 27.49
N MET A 19 -15.95 -0.48 26.68
CA MET A 19 -14.74 -1.25 26.37
C MET A 19 -13.78 -1.27 27.55
N SER A 20 -13.34 -2.47 27.94
CA SER A 20 -12.16 -2.60 28.79
C SER A 20 -10.92 -2.15 28.01
N ASN A 21 -10.01 -1.42 28.69
CA ASN A 21 -8.76 -0.96 28.10
C ASN A 21 -7.71 -2.08 28.08
N GLY A 22 -8.01 -3.18 27.36
CA GLY A 22 -7.11 -4.34 27.19
C GLY A 22 -6.28 -4.28 25.91
N ILE A 23 -6.12 -3.08 25.30
CA ILE A 23 -5.45 -2.95 23.99
C ILE A 23 -3.97 -3.36 24.09
N ILE A 24 -3.29 -3.00 25.17
CA ILE A 24 -1.87 -3.33 25.35
C ILE A 24 -1.70 -4.82 25.60
N GLU A 25 -2.55 -5.41 26.42
CA GLU A 25 -2.55 -6.85 26.69
C GLU A 25 -2.81 -7.66 25.42
N ASP A 26 -3.79 -7.25 24.62
CA ASP A 26 -4.10 -7.90 23.33
C ASP A 26 -2.95 -7.72 22.33
N PHE A 27 -2.29 -6.58 22.31
CA PHE A 27 -1.12 -6.33 21.47
C PHE A 27 0.05 -7.24 21.87
N ILE A 28 0.40 -7.30 23.15
CA ILE A 28 1.47 -8.17 23.69
C ILE A 28 1.17 -9.63 23.36
N LYS A 29 -0.05 -10.08 23.63
CA LYS A 29 -0.49 -11.46 23.32
C LYS A 29 -0.37 -11.80 21.84
N ASN A 30 -0.65 -10.86 20.95
CA ASN A 30 -0.51 -11.09 19.51
C ASN A 30 0.96 -11.10 19.08
N ILE A 31 1.81 -10.27 19.67
CA ILE A 31 3.27 -10.33 19.47
C ILE A 31 3.80 -11.69 19.91
N GLU A 32 3.47 -12.13 21.13
CA GLU A 32 3.92 -13.42 21.66
C GLU A 32 3.52 -14.59 20.75
N LYS A 33 2.28 -14.60 20.25
CA LYS A 33 1.83 -15.59 19.28
C LYS A 33 2.62 -15.57 17.99
N SER A 34 2.93 -14.37 17.48
CA SER A 34 3.71 -14.22 16.26
C SER A 34 5.16 -14.64 16.47
N TYR A 35 5.71 -14.39 17.66
CA TYR A 35 7.10 -14.71 17.99
C TYR A 35 7.37 -16.23 18.00
N ILE A 36 6.36 -17.05 18.30
CA ILE A 36 6.47 -18.51 18.25
C ILE A 36 6.79 -19.01 16.82
N PHE A 37 6.39 -18.28 15.81
CA PHE A 37 6.63 -18.63 14.41
C PHE A 37 7.94 -18.03 13.84
N LEU A 38 8.61 -17.12 14.58
CA LEU A 38 9.82 -16.44 14.12
C LEU A 38 11.15 -17.22 14.31
N PRO A 39 11.30 -18.22 15.22
CA PRO A 39 12.61 -18.80 15.51
C PRO A 39 13.32 -19.44 14.33
N SER A 40 12.57 -19.89 13.32
CA SER A 40 13.13 -20.51 12.11
C SER A 40 13.55 -19.50 11.03
N PHE A 41 13.22 -18.22 11.18
CA PHE A 41 13.58 -17.16 10.24
C PHE A 41 14.82 -16.36 10.68
N VAL A 42 15.58 -16.91 11.60
CA VAL A 42 16.67 -16.24 12.27
C VAL A 42 17.89 -16.11 11.38
N GLN A 43 18.51 -14.95 11.48
CA GLN A 43 19.90 -14.64 11.06
C GLN A 43 20.19 -14.60 9.55
N TYR A 44 19.41 -13.80 8.83
CA TYR A 44 19.98 -13.19 7.64
C TYR A 44 20.59 -11.85 8.03
N ASP A 45 21.91 -11.79 8.11
CA ASP A 45 22.68 -10.58 8.46
C ASP A 45 22.56 -9.45 7.41
N LYS A 46 21.83 -9.69 6.33
CA LYS A 46 21.72 -8.78 5.18
C LYS A 46 20.27 -8.44 4.86
N LYS A 47 19.55 -7.90 5.83
CA LYS A 47 18.21 -7.34 5.58
C LYS A 47 18.36 -5.85 5.26
N LYS A 48 17.74 -5.40 4.16
CA LYS A 48 17.62 -3.99 3.84
C LYS A 48 16.14 -3.64 3.67
N LEU A 49 15.70 -2.63 4.37
CA LEU A 49 14.38 -2.04 4.23
C LEU A 49 14.50 -0.76 3.41
N TYR A 50 13.71 -0.65 2.38
CA TYR A 50 13.57 0.56 1.57
C TYR A 50 12.16 1.09 1.70
N ILE A 51 12.01 2.38 1.94
CA ILE A 51 10.72 3.07 2.04
C ILE A 51 10.63 4.04 0.87
N GLY A 52 9.54 3.97 0.11
CA GLY A 52 9.30 4.83 -1.05
C GLY A 52 8.47 4.16 -2.12
N LYS A 53 8.36 4.79 -3.27
CA LYS A 53 7.66 4.23 -4.42
C LYS A 53 8.48 3.09 -5.03
N ALA A 54 7.80 2.01 -5.35
CA ALA A 54 8.47 0.79 -5.84
C ALA A 54 9.34 1.08 -7.07
N GLU A 55 8.83 1.77 -8.06
CA GLU A 55 9.55 2.11 -9.28
C GLU A 55 10.81 2.97 -9.04
N GLU A 56 10.77 3.89 -8.09
CA GLU A 56 11.91 4.74 -7.74
C GLU A 56 12.99 3.97 -6.97
N ILE A 57 12.59 2.99 -6.18
CA ILE A 57 13.51 2.15 -5.42
C ILE A 57 14.10 1.07 -6.34
N LEU A 58 13.27 0.42 -7.12
CA LEU A 58 13.71 -0.65 -8.02
C LEU A 58 14.67 -0.13 -9.09
N SER A 59 14.49 1.10 -9.57
CA SER A 59 15.41 1.72 -10.54
C SER A 59 16.86 1.87 -10.04
N LYS A 60 17.10 1.74 -8.74
CA LYS A 60 18.44 1.81 -8.13
C LYS A 60 19.17 0.47 -8.13
N PHE A 61 18.50 -0.62 -8.46
CA PHE A 61 19.11 -1.93 -8.56
C PHE A 61 19.67 -2.16 -9.97
N GLU A 62 20.77 -2.88 -10.05
CA GLU A 62 21.34 -3.29 -11.31
C GLU A 62 20.49 -4.38 -12.00
N ASP A 63 20.59 -4.48 -13.33
CA ASP A 63 19.85 -5.44 -14.12
C ASP A 63 20.22 -6.87 -13.73
N GLY A 64 19.21 -7.73 -13.57
CA GLY A 64 19.40 -9.16 -13.33
C GLY A 64 20.07 -9.50 -11.99
N THR A 65 19.92 -8.67 -10.97
CA THR A 65 20.55 -8.88 -9.66
C THR A 65 19.66 -9.55 -8.63
N ILE A 66 18.37 -9.73 -8.93
CA ILE A 66 17.39 -10.30 -8.00
C ILE A 66 16.93 -11.68 -8.52
N ASP A 67 17.20 -12.72 -7.75
CA ASP A 67 16.84 -14.09 -8.08
C ASP A 67 15.35 -14.41 -7.88
N LEU A 68 14.70 -13.73 -6.95
CA LEU A 68 13.30 -13.99 -6.60
C LEU A 68 12.57 -12.73 -6.15
N ILE A 69 11.45 -12.47 -6.78
CA ILE A 69 10.53 -11.40 -6.41
C ILE A 69 9.25 -12.02 -5.84
N CYS A 70 8.88 -11.61 -4.62
CA CYS A 70 7.63 -12.00 -4.00
C CYS A 70 6.82 -10.74 -3.68
N THR A 71 5.71 -10.54 -4.37
CA THR A 71 4.86 -9.36 -4.20
C THR A 71 3.39 -9.70 -4.31
N SER A 72 2.56 -8.85 -3.75
CA SER A 72 1.10 -8.88 -3.90
C SER A 72 0.66 -7.58 -4.59
N PRO A 73 0.59 -7.56 -5.92
CA PRO A 73 0.18 -6.37 -6.64
C PRO A 73 -1.28 -6.02 -6.31
N PRO A 74 -1.68 -4.74 -6.34
CA PRO A 74 -3.04 -4.33 -6.08
C PRO A 74 -3.99 -4.85 -7.19
N TYR A 75 -5.22 -5.18 -6.80
CA TYR A 75 -6.25 -5.71 -7.70
C TYR A 75 -7.01 -4.63 -8.50
N GLY A 76 -6.55 -3.43 -8.50
CA GLY A 76 -7.15 -2.25 -9.12
C GLY A 76 -6.84 -1.00 -8.31
N ASP A 77 -7.53 0.11 -8.58
CA ASP A 77 -7.34 1.32 -7.79
C ASP A 77 -7.86 1.13 -6.35
N ASN A 78 -7.18 1.72 -5.37
CA ASN A 78 -7.52 1.59 -3.96
C ASN A 78 -8.91 2.14 -3.62
N SER A 79 -9.44 3.06 -4.42
CA SER A 79 -10.76 3.66 -4.19
C SER A 79 -11.92 2.72 -4.53
N THR A 80 -11.68 1.72 -5.36
CA THR A 80 -12.72 0.78 -5.81
C THR A 80 -12.64 -0.58 -5.15
N THR A 81 -11.46 -0.96 -4.64
CA THR A 81 -11.24 -2.28 -4.04
C THR A 81 -11.17 -2.21 -2.52
N VAL A 82 -10.06 -1.75 -1.98
CA VAL A 82 -9.82 -1.59 -0.54
C VAL A 82 -9.17 -0.24 -0.31
N THR A 83 -9.77 0.57 0.55
CA THR A 83 -9.17 1.85 0.96
C THR A 83 -8.02 1.57 1.95
N TYR A 84 -6.87 1.22 1.42
CA TYR A 84 -5.69 0.87 2.22
C TYR A 84 -5.27 2.00 3.15
N GLY A 85 -5.46 3.26 2.75
CA GLY A 85 -5.14 4.42 3.55
C GLY A 85 -5.84 4.42 4.92
N GLN A 86 -7.07 3.91 5.02
CA GLN A 86 -7.78 3.80 6.31
C GLN A 86 -7.08 2.85 7.28
N TYR A 87 -6.48 1.78 6.77
CA TYR A 87 -5.80 0.79 7.60
C TYR A 87 -4.35 1.16 7.86
N SER A 88 -3.68 1.77 6.88
CA SER A 88 -2.27 2.18 6.98
C SER A 88 -2.07 3.40 7.89
N MET A 89 -3.03 4.32 7.91
CA MET A 89 -2.92 5.55 8.69
C MET A 89 -2.80 5.30 10.19
N LEU A 90 -3.55 4.33 10.73
CA LEU A 90 -3.54 4.05 12.17
C LEU A 90 -2.16 3.57 12.66
N PRO A 91 -1.50 2.57 12.03
CA PRO A 91 -0.13 2.21 12.38
C PRO A 91 0.87 3.36 12.28
N LEU A 92 0.72 4.25 11.29
CA LEU A 92 1.62 5.39 11.09
C LEU A 92 1.60 6.40 12.26
N PHE A 93 0.52 6.46 13.05
CA PHE A 93 0.48 7.27 14.27
C PHE A 93 1.32 6.68 15.43
N TRP A 94 1.66 5.40 15.37
CA TRP A 94 2.40 4.68 16.40
C TRP A 94 3.89 4.52 16.08
N ILE A 95 4.25 4.68 14.81
CA ILE A 95 5.64 4.57 14.35
C ILE A 95 6.33 5.91 14.59
N ASP A 96 7.56 5.88 15.10
CA ASP A 96 8.38 7.09 15.18
C ASP A 96 8.66 7.61 13.78
N ARG A 97 8.36 8.89 13.54
CA ARG A 97 8.50 9.50 12.22
C ARG A 97 9.94 9.51 11.72
N THR A 98 10.90 9.53 12.63
CA THR A 98 12.32 9.45 12.29
C THR A 98 12.69 8.12 11.64
N ASP A 99 11.95 7.05 11.93
CA ASP A 99 12.15 5.73 11.33
C ASP A 99 11.59 5.65 9.90
N LEU A 100 10.74 6.59 9.51
CA LEU A 100 10.10 6.61 8.19
C LEU A 100 10.88 7.43 7.14
N GLY A 101 12.01 8.03 7.51
CA GLY A 101 12.81 8.88 6.63
C GLY A 101 12.07 10.17 6.26
N GLU A 102 12.23 10.64 5.02
CA GLU A 102 11.50 11.80 4.51
C GLU A 102 10.02 11.44 4.28
N PHE A 103 9.24 11.58 5.31
CA PHE A 103 7.81 11.31 5.27
C PHE A 103 7.03 12.63 5.18
N GLU A 104 6.24 12.78 4.14
CA GLU A 104 5.37 13.96 4.00
C GLU A 104 4.24 13.93 5.03
N GLU A 105 4.21 14.89 5.94
CA GLU A 105 3.14 15.00 6.97
C GLU A 105 1.72 15.03 6.36
N GLN A 106 1.60 15.51 5.12
CA GLN A 106 0.34 15.54 4.39
C GLN A 106 -0.26 14.15 4.17
N LEU A 107 0.56 13.10 4.11
CA LEU A 107 0.08 11.73 3.91
C LEU A 107 -0.72 11.20 5.10
N ILE A 108 -0.42 11.66 6.32
CA ILE A 108 -1.15 11.25 7.52
C ILE A 108 -2.29 12.19 7.89
N ALA A 109 -2.41 13.34 7.24
CA ALA A 109 -3.50 14.28 7.50
C ALA A 109 -4.87 13.71 7.12
N ASN A 110 -4.89 12.87 6.09
CA ASN A 110 -6.11 12.24 5.60
C ASN A 110 -5.78 10.89 4.93
N TYR A 111 -6.52 9.84 5.29
CA TYR A 111 -6.34 8.52 4.68
C TYR A 111 -6.49 8.53 3.14
N SER A 112 -7.32 9.42 2.60
CA SER A 112 -7.47 9.55 1.14
C SER A 112 -6.21 10.09 0.46
N SER A 113 -5.34 10.80 1.17
CA SER A 113 -4.04 11.23 0.65
C SER A 113 -3.13 10.03 0.39
N ILE A 114 -3.15 9.04 1.28
CA ILE A 114 -2.41 7.78 1.11
C ILE A 114 -2.89 7.06 -0.17
N ASP A 115 -4.21 6.91 -0.32
CA ASP A 115 -4.78 6.25 -1.50
C ASP A 115 -4.52 7.04 -2.79
N SER A 116 -4.55 8.37 -2.75
CA SER A 116 -4.28 9.23 -3.90
C SER A 116 -2.83 9.19 -4.38
N ASN A 117 -1.90 8.89 -3.48
CA ASN A 117 -0.47 8.73 -3.79
C ASN A 117 -0.06 7.26 -4.04
N SER A 118 -0.97 6.32 -3.81
CA SER A 118 -0.75 4.92 -4.10
C SER A 118 -0.83 4.63 -5.60
N LEU A 119 -0.48 3.42 -5.99
CA LEU A 119 -0.53 2.94 -7.37
C LEU A 119 -1.93 3.14 -7.97
N GLY A 120 -2.02 3.80 -9.12
CA GLY A 120 -3.28 4.21 -9.76
C GLY A 120 -3.90 5.50 -9.20
N GLY A 121 -3.34 6.06 -8.13
CA GLY A 121 -3.86 7.26 -7.47
C GLY A 121 -3.71 8.53 -8.31
N SER A 122 -4.56 9.53 -8.05
CA SER A 122 -4.65 10.75 -8.86
C SER A 122 -3.47 11.72 -8.70
N GLN A 123 -2.74 11.64 -7.60
CA GLN A 123 -1.65 12.55 -7.27
C GLN A 123 -0.27 12.10 -7.78
N ARG A 124 -0.18 10.95 -8.41
CA ARG A 124 1.10 10.45 -8.95
C ARG A 124 1.44 11.14 -10.26
N VAL A 125 2.72 11.51 -10.40
CA VAL A 125 3.30 11.93 -11.69
C VAL A 125 3.63 10.67 -12.50
N ARG A 126 3.23 10.66 -13.77
CA ARG A 126 3.37 9.51 -14.67
C ARG A 126 4.08 9.87 -15.95
N SER A 127 4.87 8.96 -16.47
CA SER A 127 5.35 9.03 -17.84
C SER A 127 4.20 8.73 -18.82
N SER A 128 4.23 9.34 -19.98
CA SER A 128 3.29 8.99 -21.06
C SER A 128 3.67 7.65 -21.65
N PHE A 129 2.69 6.79 -21.80
CA PHE A 129 2.82 5.52 -22.50
C PHE A 129 1.68 5.42 -23.53
N GLU A 130 2.02 5.14 -24.78
CA GLU A 130 1.03 4.95 -25.82
C GLU A 130 0.89 3.46 -26.14
N SER A 131 -0.34 2.98 -26.09
CA SER A 131 -0.68 1.62 -26.44
C SER A 131 -2.02 1.62 -27.19
N SER A 132 -2.00 1.09 -28.41
CA SER A 132 -3.22 0.93 -29.21
C SER A 132 -4.24 0.02 -28.50
N VAL A 133 -3.78 -1.01 -27.81
CA VAL A 133 -4.64 -1.92 -27.03
C VAL A 133 -5.31 -1.19 -25.87
N LEU A 134 -4.53 -0.37 -25.13
CA LEU A 134 -5.10 0.43 -24.03
C LEU A 134 -6.10 1.45 -24.57
N ASN A 135 -5.77 2.14 -25.65
CA ASN A 135 -6.66 3.15 -26.25
C ASN A 135 -7.96 2.53 -26.76
N ASP A 136 -7.90 1.37 -27.42
CA ASP A 136 -9.08 0.62 -27.82
C ASP A 136 -9.94 0.20 -26.61
N PHE A 137 -9.32 -0.30 -25.55
CA PHE A 137 -10.03 -0.64 -24.33
C PHE A 137 -10.71 0.59 -23.69
N LEU A 138 -9.96 1.69 -23.55
CA LEU A 138 -10.50 2.93 -22.98
C LEU A 138 -11.70 3.48 -23.76
N SER A 139 -11.70 3.36 -25.09
CA SER A 139 -12.83 3.80 -25.93
C SER A 139 -14.14 3.05 -25.69
N ARG A 140 -14.08 1.89 -25.02
CA ARG A 140 -15.25 1.03 -24.73
C ARG A 140 -15.81 1.20 -23.32
N ILE A 141 -15.17 1.98 -22.49
CA ILE A 141 -15.59 2.22 -21.11
C ILE A 141 -16.09 3.64 -20.92
N ASP A 142 -16.85 3.85 -19.85
CA ASP A 142 -17.40 5.15 -19.46
C ASP A 142 -16.25 6.19 -19.28
N ASP A 143 -16.40 7.36 -19.90
CA ASP A 143 -15.41 8.45 -19.87
C ASP A 143 -14.95 8.80 -18.45
N LYS A 144 -15.87 8.76 -17.49
CA LYS A 144 -15.57 9.03 -16.08
C LYS A 144 -14.61 8.03 -15.44
N LYS A 145 -14.44 6.86 -16.05
CA LYS A 145 -13.57 5.78 -15.56
C LYS A 145 -12.26 5.68 -16.34
N GLN A 146 -12.18 6.29 -17.52
CA GLN A 146 -11.01 6.18 -18.40
C GLN A 146 -9.72 6.62 -17.71
N ASP A 147 -9.71 7.78 -17.06
CA ASP A 147 -8.52 8.28 -16.37
C ASP A 147 -8.05 7.35 -15.24
N LYS A 148 -8.98 6.79 -14.48
CA LYS A 148 -8.64 5.83 -13.42
C LYS A 148 -7.98 4.57 -13.98
N VAL A 149 -8.57 4.00 -15.01
CA VAL A 149 -8.04 2.79 -15.64
C VAL A 149 -6.69 3.08 -16.28
N LYS A 150 -6.58 4.17 -17.03
CA LYS A 150 -5.33 4.61 -17.64
C LYS A 150 -4.23 4.80 -16.60
N ASN A 151 -4.53 5.51 -15.53
CA ASN A 151 -3.58 5.78 -14.45
C ASN A 151 -3.08 4.48 -13.80
N PHE A 152 -4.01 3.58 -13.50
CA PHE A 152 -3.66 2.28 -12.92
C PHE A 152 -2.76 1.46 -13.84
N VAL A 153 -3.12 1.36 -15.12
CA VAL A 153 -2.34 0.58 -16.09
C VAL A 153 -0.94 1.14 -16.28
N LEU A 154 -0.82 2.48 -16.37
CA LEU A 154 0.49 3.11 -16.53
C LEU A 154 1.40 2.88 -15.32
N ASP A 155 0.88 3.06 -14.12
CA ASP A 155 1.64 2.83 -12.89
C ASP A 155 2.03 1.36 -12.75
N TYR A 156 1.10 0.45 -13.06
CA TYR A 156 1.34 -0.98 -13.02
C TYR A 156 2.44 -1.40 -13.99
N LEU A 157 2.38 -0.90 -15.22
CA LEU A 157 3.40 -1.18 -16.25
C LEU A 157 4.78 -0.66 -15.84
N ASN A 158 4.85 0.54 -15.27
CA ASN A 158 6.12 1.09 -14.78
C ASN A 158 6.76 0.18 -13.72
N VAL A 159 5.99 -0.24 -12.72
CA VAL A 159 6.49 -1.15 -11.68
C VAL A 159 6.88 -2.50 -12.28
N MET A 160 6.05 -3.07 -13.16
CA MET A 160 6.34 -4.38 -13.78
C MET A 160 7.58 -4.32 -14.67
N THR A 161 7.81 -3.23 -15.38
CA THR A 161 9.02 -3.04 -16.19
C THR A 161 10.27 -3.09 -15.33
N GLU A 162 10.27 -2.40 -14.19
CA GLU A 162 11.39 -2.43 -13.26
C GLU A 162 11.57 -3.82 -12.62
N LEU A 163 10.48 -4.49 -12.25
CA LEU A 163 10.55 -5.84 -11.68
C LEU A 163 11.10 -6.88 -12.67
N VAL A 164 10.84 -6.71 -13.95
CA VAL A 164 11.39 -7.62 -14.99
C VAL A 164 12.86 -7.32 -15.28
N ARG A 165 13.27 -6.06 -15.11
CA ARG A 165 14.64 -5.62 -15.37
C ARG A 165 15.64 -6.13 -14.34
N ILE A 166 15.27 -6.08 -13.06
CA ILE A 166 16.14 -6.42 -11.93
C ILE A 166 16.26 -7.92 -11.72
#